data_99413659ba60dfb3b30eacb19527e247
#
_entry.id   99413659ba60dfb3b30eacb19527e247
#
_cell.length_a   1.000
_cell.length_b   1.000
_cell.length_c   1.000
_cell.angle_alpha   90.00
_cell.angle_beta   90.00
_cell.angle_gamma   90.00
#
_symmetry.space_group_name_H-M   'P 1'
#
loop_
_entity.id
_entity.type
_entity.pdbx_description
1 polymer ?
#
loop_
_entity_poly.entity_id
_entity_poly.type
_entity_poly.pdbx_seq_one_letter_code
_entity_poly.pdbx_strand_id
1 'polypeptide(L)'
;MGGTELSPKATTQRPCPVCTDDSFELLFRQSFQKLDGIGLLDGYDVVACQGCGMTFAENIPSQGTFDEYYRGLSKYAYEHRAGKESPEDEWRLRQVARNIASFIPHHETRILEVGCSNGRLLGFLKDAGYKNVFGLDPAPDCAELARKVYGVEVFTGSLFGAPVRDYDYGFVILLQVLEHIRDVGPAIAALRRLLSPDGILYVDVPDATKYVAEREAPFQEFSTEHINFFSPTALKYLMEASSFRTIEAKSAALTDLKGKPVPIAFGIFQNAAVRRSNFPRNPDAESGVRRYVAQCREMDSALRQRIDAAVRGNRSVIVWGVGTHTQRLLATGALKPANIVAFVDSNPKYQSQRLQGIPVVRPDALKDHPEPILISSFGFQQEIANQIREMKLPNDLILLYDHSAAGSATK
;
A
#
# COMPACT_ATOMS: atom_id res chain seq x y z
N MET A 1 3.37 33.97 -10.88
CA MET A 1 4.77 34.11 -11.27
C MET A 1 5.61 33.44 -10.18
N GLY A 2 6.53 32.57 -10.52
CA GLY A 2 7.40 31.87 -9.58
C GLY A 2 6.94 30.46 -9.26
N GLY A 3 6.87 29.59 -10.30
CA GLY A 3 6.86 28.16 -10.10
C GLY A 3 8.25 27.74 -9.60
N THR A 4 8.35 27.36 -8.33
CA THR A 4 9.51 26.66 -7.81
C THR A 4 9.56 25.31 -8.50
N GLU A 5 10.43 25.16 -9.48
CA GLU A 5 10.89 23.85 -9.96
C GLU A 5 11.44 23.10 -8.73
N LEU A 6 10.71 22.08 -8.30
CA LEU A 6 11.22 21.15 -7.31
C LEU A 6 12.39 20.42 -7.97
N SER A 7 13.61 20.75 -7.57
CA SER A 7 14.80 20.00 -7.91
C SER A 7 14.55 18.50 -7.68
N PRO A 8 15.09 17.60 -8.52
CA PRO A 8 14.95 16.15 -8.31
C PRO A 8 15.38 15.82 -6.89
N LYS A 9 14.45 15.28 -6.09
CA LYS A 9 14.72 14.94 -4.69
C LYS A 9 15.86 13.93 -4.68
N ALA A 10 17.00 14.29 -4.06
CA ALA A 10 18.15 13.41 -3.98
C ALA A 10 17.76 12.09 -3.33
N THR A 11 17.97 10.99 -4.04
CA THR A 11 17.84 9.64 -3.47
C THR A 11 19.01 9.38 -2.53
N THR A 12 18.78 8.70 -1.42
CA THR A 12 19.80 8.36 -0.45
C THR A 12 19.83 6.85 -0.23
N GLN A 13 21.04 6.29 -0.27
CA GLN A 13 21.28 4.91 0.10
C GLN A 13 20.87 4.70 1.56
N ARG A 14 20.19 3.58 1.87
CA ARG A 14 19.83 3.22 3.24
C ARG A 14 20.36 1.84 3.59
N PRO A 15 20.84 1.60 4.83
CA PRO A 15 21.21 0.28 5.27
C PRO A 15 19.97 -0.64 5.36
N CYS A 16 20.21 -1.94 5.43
CA CYS A 16 19.14 -2.90 5.66
C CYS A 16 18.31 -2.53 6.90
N PRO A 17 16.96 -2.42 6.80
CA PRO A 17 16.12 -2.00 7.92
C PRO A 17 16.12 -2.99 9.10
N VAL A 18 16.59 -4.22 8.90
CA VAL A 18 16.62 -5.27 9.93
C VAL A 18 18.00 -5.40 10.58
N CYS A 19 19.06 -5.65 9.79
CA CYS A 19 20.40 -5.95 10.34
C CYS A 19 21.43 -4.85 10.13
N THR A 20 21.04 -3.77 9.47
CA THR A 20 21.92 -2.60 9.17
C THR A 20 23.09 -2.87 8.23
N ASP A 21 23.18 -4.06 7.62
CA ASP A 21 24.14 -4.39 6.58
C ASP A 21 23.89 -3.52 5.33
N ASP A 22 24.95 -3.20 4.59
CA ASP A 22 24.92 -2.38 3.36
C ASP A 22 25.24 -3.18 2.09
N SER A 23 25.38 -4.51 2.23
CA SER A 23 25.60 -5.43 1.11
C SER A 23 24.28 -5.96 0.57
N PHE A 24 23.96 -5.62 -0.68
CA PHE A 24 22.69 -5.95 -1.30
C PHE A 24 22.84 -6.61 -2.66
N GLU A 25 21.90 -7.48 -2.99
CA GLU A 25 21.73 -8.03 -4.33
C GLU A 25 20.51 -7.41 -5.00
N LEU A 26 20.69 -6.87 -6.20
CA LEU A 26 19.59 -6.34 -7.01
C LEU A 26 18.70 -7.48 -7.52
N LEU A 27 17.40 -7.41 -7.21
CA LEU A 27 16.38 -8.36 -7.68
C LEU A 27 15.59 -7.82 -8.85
N PHE A 28 15.20 -6.52 -8.79
CA PHE A 28 14.38 -5.89 -9.82
C PHE A 28 14.52 -4.37 -9.79
N ARG A 29 14.39 -3.71 -10.94
CA ARG A 29 14.27 -2.25 -11.05
C ARG A 29 12.85 -1.87 -11.39
N GLN A 30 12.22 -1.11 -10.53
CA GLN A 30 10.87 -0.57 -10.74
C GLN A 30 10.96 0.87 -11.23
N SER A 31 10.06 1.24 -12.16
CA SER A 31 9.98 2.59 -12.69
C SER A 31 8.54 3.04 -12.86
N PHE A 32 8.29 4.32 -12.63
CA PHE A 32 6.99 4.95 -12.75
C PHE A 32 7.07 6.26 -13.50
N GLN A 33 6.05 6.55 -14.29
CA GLN A 33 5.83 7.88 -14.84
C GLN A 33 4.96 8.66 -13.87
N LYS A 34 5.52 9.65 -13.20
CA LYS A 34 4.74 10.48 -12.25
C LYS A 34 3.70 11.33 -12.96
N LEU A 35 2.61 11.64 -12.28
CA LEU A 35 1.76 12.76 -12.63
C LEU A 35 2.53 14.07 -12.43
N ASP A 36 2.26 15.06 -13.27
CA ASP A 36 2.91 16.35 -13.23
C ASP A 36 2.57 17.05 -11.89
N GLY A 37 3.57 17.29 -11.05
CA GLY A 37 3.41 17.92 -9.74
C GLY A 37 2.97 17.02 -8.57
N ILE A 38 2.60 15.76 -8.81
CA ILE A 38 2.19 14.80 -7.78
C ILE A 38 2.89 13.45 -7.99
N GLY A 39 3.46 12.90 -6.95
CA GLY A 39 4.03 11.56 -6.97
C GLY A 39 5.18 11.40 -6.00
N LEU A 40 5.20 10.27 -5.30
CA LEU A 40 6.22 9.96 -4.31
C LEU A 40 7.51 9.48 -4.97
N LEU A 41 7.40 8.46 -5.83
CA LEU A 41 8.54 7.78 -6.45
C LEU A 41 8.40 7.76 -7.97
N ASP A 42 9.54 7.92 -8.68
CA ASP A 42 9.67 7.66 -10.13
C ASP A 42 10.31 6.31 -10.42
N GLY A 43 10.71 5.61 -9.37
CA GLY A 43 11.26 4.26 -9.41
C GLY A 43 12.11 3.98 -8.19
N TYR A 44 12.57 2.74 -8.09
CA TYR A 44 13.50 2.27 -7.07
C TYR A 44 14.09 0.90 -7.44
N ASP A 45 15.15 0.52 -6.75
CA ASP A 45 15.75 -0.79 -6.85
C ASP A 45 15.19 -1.71 -5.75
N VAL A 46 14.56 -2.83 -6.11
CA VAL A 46 14.20 -3.89 -5.17
C VAL A 46 15.43 -4.74 -4.93
N VAL A 47 15.90 -4.77 -3.70
CA VAL A 47 17.13 -5.46 -3.30
C VAL A 47 16.90 -6.50 -2.21
N ALA A 48 17.79 -7.47 -2.10
CA ALA A 48 17.88 -8.42 -0.99
C ALA A 48 19.16 -8.18 -0.19
N CYS A 49 19.04 -8.03 1.11
CA CYS A 49 20.16 -7.94 2.04
C CYS A 49 20.94 -9.26 2.07
N GLN A 50 22.26 -9.20 1.85
CA GLN A 50 23.11 -10.39 1.90
C GLN A 50 23.35 -10.90 3.32
N GLY A 51 23.25 -10.03 4.33
CA GLY A 51 23.38 -10.40 5.73
C GLY A 51 22.19 -11.19 6.27
N CYS A 52 20.96 -10.66 6.21
CA CYS A 52 19.79 -11.30 6.83
C CYS A 52 18.72 -11.80 5.86
N GLY A 53 18.76 -11.44 4.58
CA GLY A 53 17.76 -11.84 3.56
C GLY A 53 16.51 -10.95 3.50
N MET A 54 16.48 -9.82 4.23
CA MET A 54 15.39 -8.83 4.11
C MET A 54 15.36 -8.26 2.69
N THR A 55 14.15 -8.10 2.12
CA THR A 55 13.95 -7.47 0.82
C THR A 55 13.30 -6.09 0.97
N PHE A 56 13.81 -5.08 0.26
CA PHE A 56 13.34 -3.72 0.39
C PHE A 56 13.70 -2.87 -0.83
N ALA A 57 13.10 -1.67 -0.92
CA ALA A 57 13.41 -0.69 -1.95
C ALA A 57 14.62 0.16 -1.54
N GLU A 58 15.59 0.30 -2.44
CA GLU A 58 16.73 1.20 -2.34
C GLU A 58 16.60 2.34 -3.37
N ASN A 59 17.44 3.35 -3.27
CA ASN A 59 17.40 4.55 -4.13
C ASN A 59 16.07 5.31 -4.01
N ILE A 60 15.59 5.46 -2.79
CA ILE A 60 14.34 6.18 -2.46
C ILE A 60 14.63 7.48 -1.68
N PRO A 61 13.73 8.46 -1.72
CA PRO A 61 13.85 9.72 -0.96
C PRO A 61 13.95 9.52 0.54
N SER A 62 14.25 10.61 1.26
CA SER A 62 14.30 10.61 2.73
C SER A 62 12.94 10.38 3.38
N GLN A 63 12.92 9.96 4.67
CA GLN A 63 11.68 9.80 5.44
C GLN A 63 10.83 11.08 5.43
N GLY A 64 11.44 12.26 5.52
CA GLY A 64 10.71 13.53 5.48
C GLY A 64 9.89 13.73 4.20
N THR A 65 10.35 13.20 3.07
CA THR A 65 9.57 13.19 1.82
C THR A 65 8.32 12.32 1.92
N PHE A 66 8.44 11.15 2.55
CA PHE A 66 7.29 10.27 2.80
C PHE A 66 6.30 10.92 3.77
N ASP A 67 6.80 11.55 4.85
CA ASP A 67 5.95 12.24 5.83
C ASP A 67 5.16 13.38 5.18
N GLU A 68 5.80 14.16 4.30
CA GLU A 68 5.13 15.23 3.54
C GLU A 68 4.08 14.67 2.58
N TYR A 69 4.40 13.59 1.88
CA TYR A 69 3.48 12.90 0.99
C TYR A 69 2.24 12.44 1.73
N TYR A 70 2.37 11.70 2.83
CA TYR A 70 1.22 11.19 3.59
C TYR A 70 0.41 12.28 4.29
N ARG A 71 1.03 13.38 4.69
CA ARG A 71 0.31 14.54 5.24
C ARG A 71 -0.63 15.18 4.22
N GLY A 72 -0.22 15.23 2.95
CA GLY A 72 -1.00 15.84 1.86
C GLY A 72 -1.98 14.90 1.17
N LEU A 73 -1.94 13.61 1.45
CA LEU A 73 -2.57 12.57 0.64
C LEU A 73 -3.42 11.62 1.47
N SER A 74 -4.52 12.13 2.04
CA SER A 74 -5.56 11.23 2.55
C SER A 74 -6.24 10.50 1.37
N LYS A 75 -6.04 9.18 1.24
CA LYS A 75 -6.85 8.37 0.31
C LYS A 75 -8.33 8.27 0.77
N TYR A 76 -8.64 8.77 1.93
CA TYR A 76 -9.95 8.68 2.59
C TYR A 76 -10.76 9.97 2.54
N ALA A 77 -10.20 11.07 2.04
CA ALA A 77 -10.91 12.33 1.80
C ALA A 77 -11.91 12.24 0.63
N TYR A 78 -12.51 11.05 0.40
CA TYR A 78 -13.45 10.86 -0.68
C TYR A 78 -14.87 11.25 -0.25
N GLU A 79 -15.32 12.42 -0.70
CA GLU A 79 -16.70 12.88 -0.52
C GLU A 79 -17.74 11.85 -0.99
N HIS A 80 -17.44 11.06 -2.04
CA HIS A 80 -18.39 10.12 -2.63
C HIS A 80 -18.77 8.94 -1.72
N ARG A 81 -17.95 8.60 -0.71
CA ARG A 81 -18.26 7.56 0.29
C ARG A 81 -18.62 8.13 1.64
N ALA A 82 -18.75 9.45 1.77
CA ALA A 82 -19.01 10.14 3.05
C ALA A 82 -18.07 9.69 4.18
N GLY A 83 -16.80 9.40 3.85
CA GLY A 83 -15.79 8.94 4.80
C GLY A 83 -15.90 7.47 5.23
N LYS A 84 -16.77 6.68 4.59
CA LYS A 84 -16.92 5.24 4.89
C LYS A 84 -15.97 4.39 4.04
N GLU A 85 -15.60 3.24 4.58
CA GLU A 85 -14.78 2.25 3.89
C GLU A 85 -15.49 1.61 2.68
N SER A 86 -14.69 0.99 1.80
CA SER A 86 -15.23 0.08 0.80
C SER A 86 -15.81 -1.18 1.45
N PRO A 87 -16.75 -1.90 0.82
CA PRO A 87 -17.22 -3.19 1.34
C PRO A 87 -16.09 -4.19 1.58
N GLU A 88 -15.06 -4.22 0.73
CA GLU A 88 -13.86 -5.02 0.89
C GLU A 88 -13.07 -4.65 2.13
N ASP A 89 -12.80 -3.35 2.33
CA ASP A 89 -12.07 -2.87 3.50
C ASP A 89 -12.85 -3.09 4.78
N GLU A 90 -14.17 -2.85 4.75
CA GLU A 90 -15.08 -3.12 5.87
C GLU A 90 -15.01 -4.60 6.29
N TRP A 91 -15.04 -5.52 5.31
CA TRP A 91 -14.94 -6.96 5.54
C TRP A 91 -13.58 -7.34 6.13
N ARG A 92 -12.49 -6.85 5.52
CA ARG A 92 -11.12 -7.08 5.97
C ARG A 92 -10.89 -6.58 7.39
N LEU A 93 -11.22 -5.33 7.67
CA LEU A 93 -11.04 -4.73 8.99
C LEU A 93 -11.86 -5.42 10.08
N ARG A 94 -13.06 -5.93 9.74
CA ARG A 94 -13.87 -6.73 10.66
C ARG A 94 -13.20 -8.05 11.03
N GLN A 95 -12.56 -8.73 10.08
CA GLN A 95 -11.77 -9.94 10.36
C GLN A 95 -10.57 -9.62 11.26
N VAL A 96 -9.83 -8.54 10.93
CA VAL A 96 -8.69 -8.07 11.73
C VAL A 96 -9.13 -7.76 13.16
N ALA A 97 -10.23 -7.01 13.37
CA ALA A 97 -10.74 -6.67 14.69
C ALA A 97 -11.02 -7.93 15.54
N ARG A 98 -11.64 -8.96 14.93
CA ARG A 98 -11.90 -10.24 15.60
C ARG A 98 -10.62 -10.97 15.99
N ASN A 99 -9.61 -10.98 15.08
CA ASN A 99 -8.34 -11.64 15.32
C ASN A 99 -7.56 -10.92 16.43
N ILE A 100 -7.48 -9.60 16.38
CA ILE A 100 -6.77 -8.77 17.36
C ILE A 100 -7.41 -8.89 18.74
N ALA A 101 -8.73 -8.94 18.84
CA ALA A 101 -9.46 -9.00 20.12
C ALA A 101 -8.99 -10.16 21.01
N SER A 102 -8.53 -11.27 20.43
CA SER A 102 -8.01 -12.43 21.21
C SER A 102 -6.67 -12.15 21.89
N PHE A 103 -5.95 -11.10 21.50
CA PHE A 103 -4.64 -10.72 22.06
C PHE A 103 -4.73 -9.51 22.99
N ILE A 104 -5.86 -8.80 23.04
CA ILE A 104 -6.06 -7.65 23.92
C ILE A 104 -6.42 -8.17 25.32
N PRO A 105 -5.63 -7.84 26.36
CA PRO A 105 -5.81 -8.46 27.70
C PRO A 105 -7.17 -8.19 28.33
N HIS A 106 -7.65 -6.94 28.27
CA HIS A 106 -8.87 -6.49 28.96
C HIS A 106 -9.60 -5.40 28.18
N HIS A 107 -10.91 -5.25 28.38
CA HIS A 107 -11.69 -4.17 27.75
C HIS A 107 -11.27 -2.75 28.17
N GLU A 108 -10.59 -2.62 29.31
CA GLU A 108 -10.06 -1.35 29.79
C GLU A 108 -8.64 -1.05 29.28
N THR A 109 -8.03 -1.98 28.51
CA THR A 109 -6.71 -1.76 27.89
C THR A 109 -6.73 -0.52 27.02
N ARG A 110 -5.72 0.33 27.19
CA ARG A 110 -5.51 1.48 26.28
C ARG A 110 -4.92 0.97 24.97
N ILE A 111 -5.61 1.22 23.88
CA ILE A 111 -5.30 0.73 22.54
C ILE A 111 -4.97 1.92 21.64
N LEU A 112 -3.85 1.84 20.94
CA LEU A 112 -3.47 2.83 19.92
C LEU A 112 -3.29 2.14 18.57
N GLU A 113 -4.00 2.60 17.55
CA GLU A 113 -3.71 2.23 16.16
C GLU A 113 -2.90 3.33 15.49
N VAL A 114 -1.74 2.99 14.96
CA VAL A 114 -0.87 3.90 14.20
C VAL A 114 -1.10 3.69 12.70
N GLY A 115 -1.34 4.77 11.97
CA GLY A 115 -1.82 4.72 10.58
C GLY A 115 -3.29 4.33 10.53
N CYS A 116 -4.09 4.82 11.48
CA CYS A 116 -5.49 4.38 11.67
C CYS A 116 -6.46 4.89 10.59
N SER A 117 -6.03 5.74 9.67
CA SER A 117 -6.90 6.31 8.66
C SER A 117 -8.15 6.95 9.28
N ASN A 118 -9.33 6.65 8.77
CA ASN A 118 -10.62 7.14 9.29
C ASN A 118 -11.07 6.45 10.60
N GLY A 119 -10.27 5.56 11.20
CA GLY A 119 -10.53 4.94 12.50
C GLY A 119 -11.53 3.77 12.47
N ARG A 120 -11.80 3.15 11.32
CA ARG A 120 -12.81 2.10 11.21
C ARG A 120 -12.49 0.86 12.05
N LEU A 121 -11.23 0.41 12.07
CA LEU A 121 -10.81 -0.72 12.92
C LEU A 121 -11.07 -0.42 14.40
N LEU A 122 -10.71 0.78 14.84
CA LEU A 122 -10.97 1.24 16.21
C LEU A 122 -12.46 1.32 16.50
N GLY A 123 -13.29 1.71 15.51
CA GLY A 123 -14.73 1.64 15.60
C GLY A 123 -15.23 0.22 15.89
N PHE A 124 -14.72 -0.81 15.21
CA PHE A 124 -15.06 -2.21 15.48
C PHE A 124 -14.64 -2.66 16.88
N LEU A 125 -13.47 -2.25 17.33
CA LEU A 125 -13.02 -2.57 18.70
C LEU A 125 -13.91 -1.88 19.75
N LYS A 126 -14.34 -0.63 19.50
CA LYS A 126 -15.28 0.09 20.36
C LYS A 126 -16.64 -0.61 20.41
N ASP A 127 -17.17 -1.04 19.26
CA ASP A 127 -18.41 -1.82 19.17
C ASP A 127 -18.29 -3.16 19.93
N ALA A 128 -17.08 -3.75 20.00
CA ALA A 128 -16.79 -4.94 20.76
C ALA A 128 -16.59 -4.70 22.28
N GLY A 129 -16.73 -3.44 22.76
CA GLY A 129 -16.70 -3.07 24.16
C GLY A 129 -15.37 -2.55 24.69
N TYR A 130 -14.34 -2.36 23.85
CA TYR A 130 -13.10 -1.71 24.24
C TYR A 130 -13.30 -0.21 24.39
N LYS A 131 -13.03 0.35 25.57
CA LYS A 131 -13.41 1.74 25.92
C LYS A 131 -12.35 2.76 25.58
N ASN A 132 -11.08 2.37 25.63
CA ASN A 132 -9.93 3.27 25.54
C ASN A 132 -9.21 3.07 24.20
N VAL A 133 -9.87 3.42 23.10
CA VAL A 133 -9.34 3.28 21.73
C VAL A 133 -8.94 4.64 21.16
N PHE A 134 -7.71 4.74 20.65
CA PHE A 134 -7.11 5.95 20.12
C PHE A 134 -6.44 5.67 18.77
N GLY A 135 -6.39 6.67 17.90
CA GLY A 135 -5.69 6.59 16.63
C GLY A 135 -4.58 7.63 16.50
N LEU A 136 -3.64 7.35 15.62
CA LEU A 136 -2.62 8.29 15.14
C LEU A 136 -2.54 8.19 13.62
N ASP A 137 -2.73 9.30 12.89
CA ASP A 137 -2.63 9.33 11.43
C ASP A 137 -2.01 10.65 10.97
N PRO A 138 -1.13 10.67 9.94
CA PRO A 138 -0.53 11.90 9.44
C PRO A 138 -1.51 12.82 8.70
N ALA A 139 -2.64 12.31 8.20
CA ALA A 139 -3.63 13.08 7.44
C ALA A 139 -4.65 13.76 8.38
N PRO A 140 -4.75 15.11 8.40
CA PRO A 140 -5.65 15.83 9.29
C PRO A 140 -7.13 15.45 9.11
N ASP A 141 -7.57 15.21 7.87
CA ASP A 141 -8.95 14.86 7.53
C ASP A 141 -9.39 13.54 8.17
N CYS A 142 -8.45 12.62 8.39
CA CYS A 142 -8.71 11.34 9.04
C CYS A 142 -9.20 11.50 10.47
N ALA A 143 -8.62 12.43 11.23
CA ALA A 143 -9.02 12.69 12.63
C ALA A 143 -10.45 13.23 12.74
N GLU A 144 -10.84 14.13 11.83
CA GLU A 144 -12.21 14.65 11.78
C GLU A 144 -13.23 13.57 11.42
N LEU A 145 -12.92 12.77 10.38
CA LEU A 145 -13.77 11.67 9.92
C LEU A 145 -13.95 10.61 11.00
N ALA A 146 -12.87 10.17 11.65
CA ALA A 146 -12.91 9.18 12.72
C ALA A 146 -13.83 9.60 13.87
N ARG A 147 -13.73 10.86 14.29
CA ARG A 147 -14.60 11.42 15.32
C ARG A 147 -16.04 11.48 14.88
N LYS A 148 -16.31 11.98 13.67
CA LYS A 148 -17.67 12.17 13.14
C LYS A 148 -18.37 10.85 12.86
N VAL A 149 -17.68 9.88 12.28
CA VAL A 149 -18.29 8.63 11.79
C VAL A 149 -18.32 7.55 12.86
N TYR A 150 -17.22 7.40 13.62
CA TYR A 150 -17.06 6.29 14.58
C TYR A 150 -16.93 6.75 16.04
N GLY A 151 -16.87 8.06 16.29
CA GLY A 151 -16.70 8.61 17.65
C GLY A 151 -15.37 8.23 18.27
N VAL A 152 -14.32 8.07 17.46
CA VAL A 152 -12.96 7.69 17.87
C VAL A 152 -12.08 8.94 17.91
N GLU A 153 -11.25 9.06 18.95
CA GLU A 153 -10.24 10.09 19.05
C GLU A 153 -9.00 9.72 18.24
N VAL A 154 -8.60 10.60 17.30
CA VAL A 154 -7.41 10.43 16.47
C VAL A 154 -6.52 11.64 16.60
N PHE A 155 -5.23 11.40 16.90
CA PHE A 155 -4.18 12.40 16.89
C PHE A 155 -3.63 12.58 15.48
N THR A 156 -3.48 13.83 15.04
CA THR A 156 -2.88 14.12 13.73
C THR A 156 -1.36 14.25 13.86
N GLY A 157 -0.62 13.38 13.19
CA GLY A 157 0.84 13.38 13.20
C GLY A 157 1.45 12.09 12.72
N SER A 158 2.77 12.09 12.49
CA SER A 158 3.55 10.89 12.19
C SER A 158 4.16 10.29 13.48
N LEU A 159 4.61 9.04 13.39
CA LEU A 159 5.36 8.39 14.50
C LEU A 159 6.59 9.18 14.94
N PHE A 160 7.21 9.92 14.04
CA PHE A 160 8.45 10.67 14.30
C PHE A 160 8.23 11.99 15.05
N GLY A 161 7.00 12.48 15.14
CA GLY A 161 6.61 13.69 15.82
C GLY A 161 5.21 13.59 16.43
N ALA A 162 4.84 12.42 16.91
CA ALA A 162 3.50 12.14 17.41
C ALA A 162 3.13 13.08 18.57
N PRO A 163 1.99 13.80 18.49
CA PRO A 163 1.50 14.65 19.58
C PRO A 163 0.79 13.81 20.67
N VAL A 164 1.09 12.52 20.74
CA VAL A 164 0.51 11.59 21.71
C VAL A 164 1.03 11.95 23.10
N ARG A 165 0.13 12.30 24.00
CA ARG A 165 0.50 12.86 25.32
C ARG A 165 0.80 11.80 26.37
N ASP A 166 0.28 10.60 26.22
CA ASP A 166 0.39 9.53 27.21
C ASP A 166 1.12 8.33 26.62
N TYR A 167 2.22 7.97 27.25
CA TYR A 167 3.09 6.86 26.86
C TYR A 167 2.81 5.64 27.75
N ASP A 168 1.61 5.06 27.61
CA ASP A 168 1.22 3.91 28.44
C ASP A 168 0.12 3.07 27.75
N TYR A 169 0.36 2.75 26.47
CA TYR A 169 -0.58 1.90 25.75
C TYR A 169 -0.28 0.43 26.03
N GLY A 170 -1.27 -0.28 26.52
CA GLY A 170 -1.16 -1.73 26.74
C GLY A 170 -1.20 -2.53 25.45
N PHE A 171 -1.77 -1.95 24.36
CA PHE A 171 -1.83 -2.59 23.06
C PHE A 171 -1.67 -1.55 21.93
N VAL A 172 -0.70 -1.78 21.05
CA VAL A 172 -0.47 -0.92 19.86
C VAL A 172 -0.64 -1.76 18.60
N ILE A 173 -1.30 -1.18 17.60
CA ILE A 173 -1.63 -1.81 16.32
C ILE A 173 -0.90 -1.08 15.20
N LEU A 174 -0.17 -1.83 14.36
CA LEU A 174 0.33 -1.41 13.06
C LEU A 174 -0.27 -2.31 11.98
N LEU A 175 -1.30 -1.81 11.30
CA LEU A 175 -1.98 -2.53 10.25
C LEU A 175 -1.60 -1.96 8.88
N GLN A 176 -0.80 -2.69 8.11
CA GLN A 176 -0.35 -2.29 6.77
C GLN A 176 0.33 -0.89 6.79
N VAL A 177 1.34 -0.73 7.64
CA VAL A 177 2.07 0.53 7.84
C VAL A 177 3.57 0.38 7.63
N LEU A 178 4.20 -0.70 8.13
CA LEU A 178 5.66 -0.83 8.07
C LEU A 178 6.22 -0.94 6.65
N GLU A 179 5.44 -1.45 5.71
CA GLU A 179 5.79 -1.49 4.30
C GLU A 179 5.97 -0.11 3.68
N HIS A 180 5.42 0.94 4.29
CA HIS A 180 5.46 2.33 3.83
C HIS A 180 6.54 3.18 4.51
N ILE A 181 7.12 2.70 5.61
CA ILE A 181 8.07 3.49 6.42
C ILE A 181 9.49 3.27 5.93
N ARG A 182 10.19 4.35 5.53
CA ARG A 182 11.59 4.28 5.12
C ARG A 182 12.53 4.00 6.29
N ASP A 183 12.40 4.77 7.37
CA ASP A 183 13.28 4.72 8.53
C ASP A 183 12.68 3.82 9.62
N VAL A 184 12.59 2.52 9.32
CA VAL A 184 11.89 1.52 10.14
C VAL A 184 12.46 1.42 11.56
N GLY A 185 13.79 1.43 11.73
CA GLY A 185 14.42 1.35 13.05
C GLY A 185 13.98 2.49 13.99
N PRO A 186 14.11 3.76 13.60
CA PRO A 186 13.57 4.91 14.34
C PRO A 186 12.06 4.83 14.61
N ALA A 187 11.26 4.33 13.65
CA ALA A 187 9.82 4.13 13.83
C ALA A 187 9.51 3.13 14.93
N ILE A 188 10.15 1.96 14.93
CA ILE A 188 9.97 0.94 15.98
C ILE A 188 10.44 1.46 17.34
N ALA A 189 11.53 2.24 17.39
CA ALA A 189 11.97 2.88 18.63
C ALA A 189 10.94 3.91 19.15
N ALA A 190 10.25 4.63 18.28
CA ALA A 190 9.15 5.51 18.66
C ALA A 190 7.95 4.72 19.19
N LEU A 191 7.52 3.66 18.50
CA LEU A 191 6.45 2.77 18.94
C LEU A 191 6.71 2.19 20.34
N ARG A 192 7.96 1.75 20.57
CA ARG A 192 8.34 1.18 21.85
C ARG A 192 8.17 2.15 23.02
N ARG A 193 8.35 3.46 22.78
CA ARG A 193 8.10 4.49 23.80
C ARG A 193 6.63 4.72 24.11
N LEU A 194 5.72 4.40 23.16
CA LEU A 194 4.28 4.53 23.36
C LEU A 194 3.71 3.38 24.19
N LEU A 195 4.37 2.22 24.17
CA LEU A 195 3.93 1.02 24.87
C LEU A 195 4.27 1.08 26.38
N SER A 196 3.36 0.55 27.18
CA SER A 196 3.65 0.19 28.58
C SER A 196 4.78 -0.84 28.67
N PRO A 197 5.40 -1.04 29.85
CA PRO A 197 6.50 -1.98 30.04
C PRO A 197 6.19 -3.40 29.53
N ASP A 198 4.97 -3.90 29.75
CA ASP A 198 4.50 -5.20 29.29
C ASP A 198 3.56 -5.12 28.08
N GLY A 199 3.53 -3.96 27.42
CA GLY A 199 2.64 -3.67 26.31
C GLY A 199 2.89 -4.57 25.11
N ILE A 200 1.83 -4.84 24.38
CA ILE A 200 1.80 -5.72 23.21
C ILE A 200 1.72 -4.88 21.94
N LEU A 201 2.52 -5.24 20.98
CA LEU A 201 2.50 -4.70 19.62
C LEU A 201 1.96 -5.76 18.65
N TYR A 202 0.86 -5.44 17.97
CA TYR A 202 0.37 -6.20 16.82
C TYR A 202 0.88 -5.54 15.55
N VAL A 203 1.41 -6.33 14.62
CA VAL A 203 1.83 -5.87 13.29
C VAL A 203 1.36 -6.85 12.24
N ASP A 204 0.78 -6.35 11.16
CA ASP A 204 0.67 -7.11 9.92
C ASP A 204 1.08 -6.26 8.70
N VAL A 205 1.61 -6.96 7.70
CA VAL A 205 2.11 -6.42 6.44
C VAL A 205 1.88 -7.45 5.32
N PRO A 206 1.91 -7.07 4.03
CA PRO A 206 1.89 -8.03 2.94
C PRO A 206 3.03 -9.05 3.06
N ASP A 207 2.73 -10.34 2.84
CA ASP A 207 3.72 -11.42 2.96
C ASP A 207 4.50 -11.61 1.65
N ALA A 208 5.72 -11.11 1.59
CA ALA A 208 6.59 -11.20 0.41
C ALA A 208 6.90 -12.66 -0.01
N THR A 209 6.76 -13.63 0.89
CA THR A 209 6.95 -15.06 0.57
C THR A 209 5.80 -15.61 -0.28
N LYS A 210 4.65 -14.90 -0.32
CA LYS A 210 3.38 -15.32 -0.90
C LYS A 210 2.89 -14.44 -2.06
N TYR A 211 3.63 -13.43 -2.50
CA TYR A 211 3.23 -12.53 -3.59
C TYR A 211 2.79 -13.25 -4.88
N VAL A 212 3.33 -14.44 -5.16
CA VAL A 212 2.88 -15.27 -6.31
C VAL A 212 1.44 -15.76 -6.18
N ALA A 213 0.87 -15.79 -4.97
CA ALA A 213 -0.53 -16.17 -4.75
C ALA A 213 -1.49 -15.01 -5.05
N GLU A 214 -0.98 -13.76 -5.03
CA GLU A 214 -1.74 -12.59 -5.40
C GLU A 214 -1.90 -12.55 -6.93
N ARG A 215 -3.14 -12.69 -7.40
CA ARG A 215 -3.47 -12.56 -8.83
C ARG A 215 -3.94 -11.13 -9.09
N GLU A 216 -3.00 -10.25 -9.27
CA GLU A 216 -3.23 -8.82 -9.52
C GLU A 216 -2.54 -8.37 -10.81
N ALA A 217 -2.50 -7.06 -11.06
CA ALA A 217 -1.70 -6.52 -12.15
C ALA A 217 -0.21 -6.85 -11.94
N PRO A 218 0.57 -7.09 -13.02
CA PRO A 218 2.00 -7.39 -12.89
C PRO A 218 2.71 -6.31 -12.08
N PHE A 219 3.55 -6.72 -11.13
CA PHE A 219 4.34 -5.84 -10.25
C PHE A 219 3.52 -4.92 -9.33
N GLN A 220 2.26 -5.26 -9.04
CA GLN A 220 1.39 -4.43 -8.18
C GLN A 220 1.93 -4.33 -6.75
N GLU A 221 2.57 -5.36 -6.23
CA GLU A 221 3.22 -5.36 -4.92
C GLU A 221 4.40 -4.38 -4.83
N PHE A 222 5.03 -4.05 -5.97
CA PHE A 222 6.04 -3.02 -6.08
C PHE A 222 5.42 -1.68 -6.48
N SER A 223 4.55 -1.17 -5.61
CA SER A 223 3.84 0.09 -5.81
C SER A 223 4.71 1.31 -5.54
N THR A 224 4.16 2.50 -5.73
CA THR A 224 4.84 3.77 -5.38
C THR A 224 4.94 4.00 -3.87
N GLU A 225 4.30 3.18 -3.05
CA GLU A 225 4.20 3.35 -1.61
C GLU A 225 4.82 2.18 -0.82
N HIS A 226 4.82 0.93 -1.37
CA HIS A 226 5.42 -0.22 -0.71
C HIS A 226 6.93 -0.24 -0.95
N ILE A 227 7.70 -0.05 0.11
CA ILE A 227 9.16 0.05 0.06
C ILE A 227 9.88 -0.97 0.96
N ASN A 228 9.13 -1.76 1.73
CA ASN A 228 9.66 -2.88 2.51
C ASN A 228 8.82 -4.13 2.22
N PHE A 229 9.48 -5.23 1.89
CA PHE A 229 8.85 -6.48 1.47
C PHE A 229 9.18 -7.56 2.51
N PHE A 230 8.34 -7.63 3.54
CA PHE A 230 8.58 -8.46 4.70
C PHE A 230 8.18 -9.93 4.48
N SER A 231 9.00 -10.83 5.03
CA SER A 231 8.55 -12.16 5.43
C SER A 231 8.24 -12.19 6.93
N PRO A 232 7.54 -13.21 7.44
CA PRO A 232 7.38 -13.40 8.89
C PRO A 232 8.71 -13.44 9.66
N THR A 233 9.73 -14.04 9.05
CA THR A 233 11.09 -14.11 9.65
C THR A 233 11.75 -12.73 9.70
N ALA A 234 11.65 -11.93 8.62
CA ALA A 234 12.20 -10.58 8.58
C ALA A 234 11.50 -9.67 9.59
N LEU A 235 10.17 -9.77 9.71
CA LEU A 235 9.39 -9.05 10.71
C LEU A 235 9.82 -9.42 12.13
N LYS A 236 9.96 -10.72 12.42
CA LYS A 236 10.48 -11.22 13.69
C LYS A 236 11.88 -10.65 14.01
N TYR A 237 12.79 -10.68 13.05
CA TYR A 237 14.15 -10.19 13.25
C TYR A 237 14.18 -8.70 13.56
N LEU A 238 13.39 -7.90 12.81
CA LEU A 238 13.24 -6.47 13.05
C LEU A 238 12.80 -6.17 14.49
N MET A 239 11.79 -6.88 14.98
CA MET A 239 11.27 -6.67 16.32
C MET A 239 12.24 -7.12 17.39
N GLU A 240 12.88 -8.27 17.24
CA GLU A 240 13.91 -8.77 18.17
C GLU A 240 15.16 -7.87 18.19
N ALA A 241 15.53 -7.27 17.03
CA ALA A 241 16.59 -6.25 16.96
C ALA A 241 16.22 -4.96 17.72
N SER A 242 14.93 -4.73 17.89
CA SER A 242 14.37 -3.51 18.50
C SER A 242 13.91 -3.73 19.95
N SER A 243 14.39 -4.78 20.61
CA SER A 243 14.09 -5.13 22.00
C SER A 243 12.61 -5.48 22.22
N PHE A 244 12.05 -6.25 21.33
CA PHE A 244 10.78 -6.94 21.53
C PHE A 244 11.00 -8.45 21.67
N ARG A 245 10.19 -9.09 22.50
CA ARG A 245 10.06 -10.54 22.55
C ARG A 245 8.96 -10.97 21.60
N THR A 246 9.26 -11.89 20.70
CA THR A 246 8.26 -12.49 19.83
C THR A 246 7.35 -13.43 20.60
N ILE A 247 6.04 -13.18 20.60
CA ILE A 247 5.01 -14.11 21.07
C ILE A 247 4.62 -15.02 19.90
N GLU A 248 4.32 -14.42 18.76
CA GLU A 248 3.99 -15.12 17.53
C GLU A 248 4.50 -14.33 16.31
N ALA A 249 4.96 -15.01 15.26
CA ALA A 249 5.25 -14.43 13.95
C ALA A 249 5.09 -15.51 12.89
N LYS A 250 4.15 -15.32 11.96
CA LYS A 250 3.83 -16.33 10.93
C LYS A 250 3.16 -15.72 9.70
N SER A 251 3.12 -16.49 8.61
CA SER A 251 2.18 -16.24 7.51
C SER A 251 0.76 -16.58 7.97
N ALA A 252 -0.19 -15.73 7.62
CA ALA A 252 -1.61 -15.96 7.77
C ALA A 252 -2.34 -15.51 6.50
N ALA A 253 -3.63 -15.69 6.44
CA ALA A 253 -4.45 -15.17 5.36
C ALA A 253 -5.74 -14.58 5.95
N LEU A 254 -6.06 -13.38 5.53
CA LEU A 254 -7.41 -12.84 5.57
C LEU A 254 -8.17 -13.35 4.35
N THR A 255 -9.46 -13.12 4.27
CA THR A 255 -10.24 -13.43 3.07
C THR A 255 -10.84 -12.16 2.49
N ASP A 256 -10.86 -12.05 1.17
CA ASP A 256 -11.69 -11.04 0.49
C ASP A 256 -13.19 -11.39 0.57
N LEU A 257 -14.06 -10.53 0.06
CA LEU A 257 -15.51 -10.77 0.02
C LEU A 257 -15.92 -12.01 -0.79
N LYS A 258 -15.05 -12.49 -1.68
CA LYS A 258 -15.27 -13.68 -2.51
C LYS A 258 -14.69 -14.95 -1.87
N GLY A 259 -14.11 -14.82 -0.64
CA GLY A 259 -13.45 -15.92 0.06
C GLY A 259 -12.04 -16.26 -0.45
N LYS A 260 -11.44 -15.42 -1.34
CA LYS A 260 -10.06 -15.61 -1.79
C LYS A 260 -9.11 -15.25 -0.65
N PRO A 261 -8.07 -16.08 -0.36
CA PRO A 261 -7.06 -15.74 0.62
C PRO A 261 -6.25 -14.50 0.21
N VAL A 262 -6.03 -13.60 1.16
CA VAL A 262 -5.13 -12.43 1.08
C VAL A 262 -4.00 -12.68 2.07
N PRO A 263 -2.81 -13.10 1.63
CA PRO A 263 -1.71 -13.46 2.51
C PRO A 263 -1.13 -12.25 3.25
N ILE A 264 -0.90 -12.41 4.54
CA ILE A 264 -0.21 -11.44 5.39
C ILE A 264 0.90 -12.11 6.20
N ALA A 265 1.99 -11.39 6.41
CA ALA A 265 2.96 -11.67 7.46
C ALA A 265 2.53 -10.90 8.69
N PHE A 266 2.14 -11.59 9.76
CA PHE A 266 1.75 -10.92 10.99
C PHE A 266 2.57 -11.39 12.19
N GLY A 267 2.63 -10.54 13.21
CA GLY A 267 3.26 -10.89 14.47
C GLY A 267 2.67 -10.18 15.66
N ILE A 268 2.82 -10.85 16.81
CA ILE A 268 2.52 -10.35 18.14
C ILE A 268 3.82 -10.27 18.91
N PHE A 269 4.12 -9.10 19.42
CA PHE A 269 5.39 -8.81 20.09
C PHE A 269 5.12 -8.14 21.42
N GLN A 270 5.92 -8.48 22.42
CA GLN A 270 5.87 -7.85 23.73
C GLN A 270 7.09 -6.98 23.94
N ASN A 271 6.89 -5.78 24.50
CA ASN A 271 8.00 -4.93 24.91
C ASN A 271 8.93 -5.71 25.86
N ALA A 272 10.23 -5.65 25.65
CA ALA A 272 11.22 -6.43 26.39
C ALA A 272 12.53 -5.65 26.57
N ALA A 273 13.36 -6.10 27.51
CA ALA A 273 14.67 -5.47 27.75
C ALA A 273 15.80 -6.08 26.90
N VAL A 274 15.58 -7.25 26.29
CA VAL A 274 16.62 -8.00 25.59
C VAL A 274 16.58 -7.69 24.10
N ARG A 275 17.73 -7.33 23.53
CA ARG A 275 17.93 -7.09 22.11
C ARG A 275 18.73 -8.23 21.49
N ARG A 276 18.27 -8.76 20.37
CA ARG A 276 19.01 -9.69 19.52
C ARG A 276 19.92 -8.94 18.54
N SER A 277 21.12 -9.42 18.32
CA SER A 277 22.11 -8.83 17.41
C SER A 277 22.58 -9.77 16.30
N ASN A 278 22.27 -11.07 16.39
CA ASN A 278 22.65 -12.05 15.38
C ASN A 278 21.42 -12.59 14.65
N PHE A 279 21.38 -12.37 13.34
CA PHE A 279 20.28 -12.75 12.45
C PHE A 279 20.86 -13.61 11.32
N PRO A 280 20.74 -14.97 11.41
CA PRO A 280 21.15 -15.81 10.29
C PRO A 280 20.37 -15.44 9.03
N ARG A 281 21.04 -15.49 7.88
CA ARG A 281 20.39 -15.19 6.61
C ARG A 281 19.21 -16.14 6.38
N ASN A 282 18.04 -15.55 6.12
CA ASN A 282 16.81 -16.26 5.76
C ASN A 282 16.42 -15.88 4.32
N PRO A 283 16.40 -16.83 3.37
CA PRO A 283 16.15 -16.54 1.96
C PRO A 283 14.66 -16.48 1.59
N ASP A 284 13.73 -16.63 2.53
CA ASP A 284 12.31 -16.82 2.22
C ASP A 284 11.71 -15.63 1.48
N ALA A 285 11.96 -14.39 1.96
CA ALA A 285 11.49 -13.18 1.30
C ALA A 285 12.11 -13.03 -0.09
N GLU A 286 13.43 -13.18 -0.20
CA GLU A 286 14.15 -13.12 -1.47
C GLU A 286 13.61 -14.15 -2.48
N SER A 287 13.43 -15.39 -2.05
CA SER A 287 12.90 -16.47 -2.90
C SER A 287 11.46 -16.17 -3.34
N GLY A 288 10.64 -15.61 -2.45
CA GLY A 288 9.28 -15.16 -2.76
C GLY A 288 9.27 -14.06 -3.81
N VAL A 289 10.08 -13.01 -3.60
CA VAL A 289 10.23 -11.88 -4.51
C VAL A 289 10.77 -12.32 -5.88
N ARG A 290 11.77 -13.21 -5.94
CA ARG A 290 12.29 -13.73 -7.22
C ARG A 290 11.22 -14.48 -8.01
N ARG A 291 10.43 -15.34 -7.36
CA ARG A 291 9.31 -16.04 -8.01
C ARG A 291 8.25 -15.05 -8.50
N TYR A 292 7.92 -14.07 -7.69
CA TYR A 292 6.97 -13.01 -8.06
C TYR A 292 7.44 -12.22 -9.28
N VAL A 293 8.71 -11.80 -9.31
CA VAL A 293 9.31 -11.10 -10.47
C VAL A 293 9.24 -11.96 -11.74
N ALA A 294 9.55 -13.26 -11.65
CA ALA A 294 9.46 -14.16 -12.80
C ALA A 294 8.02 -14.25 -13.34
N GLN A 295 7.05 -14.49 -12.47
CA GLN A 295 5.62 -14.55 -12.84
C GLN A 295 5.14 -13.22 -13.44
N CYS A 296 5.49 -12.09 -12.82
CA CYS A 296 5.11 -10.78 -13.33
C CYS A 296 5.69 -10.47 -14.72
N ARG A 297 6.91 -10.93 -15.03
CA ARG A 297 7.50 -10.79 -16.38
C ARG A 297 6.70 -11.53 -17.45
N GLU A 298 6.23 -12.72 -17.14
CA GLU A 298 5.37 -13.52 -18.05
C GLU A 298 4.04 -12.80 -18.28
N MET A 299 3.38 -12.36 -17.19
CA MET A 299 2.13 -11.60 -17.26
C MET A 299 2.29 -10.29 -18.03
N ASP A 300 3.38 -9.57 -17.80
CA ASP A 300 3.66 -8.28 -18.46
C ASP A 300 3.89 -8.47 -19.97
N SER A 301 4.51 -9.57 -20.38
CA SER A 301 4.68 -9.92 -21.79
C SER A 301 3.33 -10.14 -22.50
N ALA A 302 2.42 -10.90 -21.89
CA ALA A 302 1.08 -11.11 -22.41
C ALA A 302 0.26 -9.82 -22.45
N LEU A 303 0.39 -8.97 -21.41
CA LEU A 303 -0.28 -7.68 -21.32
C LEU A 303 0.18 -6.72 -22.43
N ARG A 304 1.50 -6.66 -22.71
CA ARG A 304 2.06 -5.87 -23.81
C ARG A 304 1.48 -6.29 -25.15
N GLN A 305 1.42 -7.59 -25.43
CA GLN A 305 0.83 -8.09 -26.68
C GLN A 305 -0.64 -7.68 -26.85
N ARG A 306 -1.43 -7.64 -25.77
CA ARG A 306 -2.82 -7.15 -25.79
C ARG A 306 -2.88 -5.65 -26.08
N ILE A 307 -2.04 -4.86 -25.40
CA ILE A 307 -1.99 -3.42 -25.65
C ILE A 307 -1.59 -3.16 -27.09
N ASP A 308 -0.53 -3.78 -27.60
CA ASP A 308 -0.06 -3.60 -28.98
C ASP A 308 -1.13 -3.98 -30.01
N ALA A 309 -1.89 -5.06 -29.75
CA ALA A 309 -3.00 -5.43 -30.62
C ALA A 309 -4.13 -4.39 -30.63
N ALA A 310 -4.44 -3.82 -29.47
CA ALA A 310 -5.53 -2.87 -29.29
C ALA A 310 -5.24 -1.48 -29.88
N VAL A 311 -3.95 -1.06 -29.91
CA VAL A 311 -3.54 0.27 -30.38
C VAL A 311 -2.90 0.27 -31.77
N ARG A 312 -3.00 -0.84 -32.49
CA ARG A 312 -2.42 -0.96 -33.87
C ARG A 312 -2.89 0.18 -34.78
N GLY A 313 -1.98 0.62 -35.66
CA GLY A 313 -2.30 1.66 -36.65
C GLY A 313 -2.38 3.06 -36.05
N ASN A 314 -1.72 3.32 -34.93
CA ASN A 314 -1.74 4.62 -34.24
C ASN A 314 -3.17 5.09 -33.87
N ARG A 315 -4.05 4.14 -33.52
CA ARG A 315 -5.42 4.42 -33.10
C ARG A 315 -5.39 5.29 -31.84
N SER A 316 -6.13 6.39 -31.84
CA SER A 316 -6.33 7.24 -30.66
C SER A 316 -7.11 6.45 -29.59
N VAL A 317 -6.69 6.55 -28.35
CA VAL A 317 -7.33 5.88 -27.21
C VAL A 317 -7.41 6.81 -26.00
N ILE A 318 -8.40 6.56 -25.16
CA ILE A 318 -8.51 7.12 -23.82
C ILE A 318 -8.00 6.03 -22.85
N VAL A 319 -7.26 6.42 -21.83
CA VAL A 319 -6.82 5.47 -20.78
C VAL A 319 -7.55 5.82 -19.48
N TRP A 320 -8.36 4.88 -18.98
CA TRP A 320 -9.05 5.03 -17.69
C TRP A 320 -8.25 4.38 -16.57
N GLY A 321 -7.89 5.20 -15.58
CA GLY A 321 -7.03 4.90 -14.44
C GLY A 321 -5.63 5.51 -14.62
N VAL A 322 -5.17 6.32 -13.66
CA VAL A 322 -3.83 6.93 -13.63
C VAL A 322 -3.00 6.45 -12.42
N GLY A 323 -3.44 5.39 -11.75
CA GLY A 323 -2.74 4.80 -10.62
C GLY A 323 -1.40 4.15 -10.98
N THR A 324 -0.77 3.52 -9.99
CA THR A 324 0.55 2.87 -10.07
C THR A 324 0.72 1.98 -11.31
N HIS A 325 -0.31 1.21 -11.67
CA HIS A 325 -0.26 0.32 -12.84
C HIS A 325 -0.05 1.08 -14.15
N THR A 326 -0.85 2.13 -14.41
CA THR A 326 -0.72 2.98 -15.59
C THR A 326 0.62 3.70 -15.63
N GLN A 327 1.06 4.25 -14.49
CA GLN A 327 2.36 4.91 -14.35
C GLN A 327 3.51 3.98 -14.71
N ARG A 328 3.44 2.71 -14.29
CA ARG A 328 4.41 1.67 -14.67
C ARG A 328 4.36 1.34 -16.15
N LEU A 329 3.19 1.13 -16.74
CA LEU A 329 3.03 0.82 -18.17
C LEU A 329 3.61 1.92 -19.06
N LEU A 330 3.48 3.19 -18.66
CA LEU A 330 4.08 4.33 -19.36
C LEU A 330 5.61 4.31 -19.22
N ALA A 331 6.12 4.20 -18.00
CA ALA A 331 7.55 4.20 -17.73
C ALA A 331 8.29 3.04 -18.41
N THR A 332 7.67 1.86 -18.45
CA THR A 332 8.24 0.66 -19.09
C THR A 332 8.02 0.62 -20.60
N GLY A 333 7.35 1.62 -21.17
CA GLY A 333 7.10 1.75 -22.60
C GLY A 333 5.99 0.85 -23.15
N ALA A 334 5.21 0.16 -22.30
CA ALA A 334 4.12 -0.68 -22.75
C ALA A 334 2.99 0.12 -23.41
N LEU A 335 2.73 1.35 -22.94
CA LEU A 335 1.75 2.27 -23.55
C LEU A 335 2.38 3.24 -24.56
N LYS A 336 3.68 3.17 -24.82
CA LYS A 336 4.37 4.05 -25.78
C LYS A 336 3.79 4.01 -27.21
N PRO A 337 3.34 2.84 -27.73
CA PRO A 337 2.72 2.77 -29.06
C PRO A 337 1.33 3.41 -29.12
N ALA A 338 0.69 3.71 -27.98
CA ALA A 338 -0.67 4.24 -27.94
C ALA A 338 -0.68 5.76 -28.20
N ASN A 339 -1.57 6.22 -29.08
CA ASN A 339 -1.89 7.63 -29.23
C ASN A 339 -2.94 8.02 -28.17
N ILE A 340 -2.48 8.34 -26.95
CA ILE A 340 -3.36 8.66 -25.81
C ILE A 340 -3.82 10.11 -25.94
N VAL A 341 -5.13 10.31 -26.07
CA VAL A 341 -5.73 11.66 -26.18
C VAL A 341 -6.18 12.23 -24.85
N ALA A 342 -6.56 11.38 -23.90
CA ALA A 342 -6.91 11.75 -22.53
C ALA A 342 -6.68 10.61 -21.56
N PHE A 343 -6.40 10.96 -20.32
CA PHE A 343 -6.54 10.06 -19.18
C PHE A 343 -7.84 10.36 -18.44
N VAL A 344 -8.44 9.35 -17.84
CA VAL A 344 -9.65 9.48 -17.01
C VAL A 344 -9.39 8.87 -15.65
N ASP A 345 -9.83 9.55 -14.61
CA ASP A 345 -9.85 8.97 -13.28
C ASP A 345 -11.07 9.45 -12.48
N SER A 346 -11.70 8.54 -11.74
CA SER A 346 -12.84 8.88 -10.87
C SER A 346 -12.40 9.61 -9.59
N ASN A 347 -11.12 9.52 -9.25
CA ASN A 347 -10.55 10.17 -8.08
C ASN A 347 -10.35 11.69 -8.33
N PRO A 348 -11.07 12.58 -7.60
CA PRO A 348 -10.98 14.03 -7.79
C PRO A 348 -9.55 14.58 -7.66
N LYS A 349 -8.69 13.93 -6.88
CA LYS A 349 -7.30 14.30 -6.65
C LYS A 349 -6.45 14.27 -7.92
N TYR A 350 -6.74 13.36 -8.85
CA TYR A 350 -6.02 13.24 -10.10
C TYR A 350 -6.64 14.10 -11.20
N GLN A 351 -7.88 14.54 -11.01
CA GLN A 351 -8.57 15.39 -11.98
C GLN A 351 -7.90 16.75 -12.04
N SER A 352 -7.86 17.35 -13.24
CA SER A 352 -7.13 18.59 -13.55
C SER A 352 -5.59 18.46 -13.51
N GLN A 353 -5.06 17.28 -13.23
CA GLN A 353 -3.63 16.99 -13.37
C GLN A 353 -3.28 16.61 -14.82
N ARG A 354 -1.99 16.46 -15.07
CA ARG A 354 -1.49 15.95 -16.35
C ARG A 354 -0.58 14.75 -16.12
N LEU A 355 -0.55 13.84 -17.07
CA LEU A 355 0.37 12.71 -17.12
C LEU A 355 1.04 12.72 -18.49
N GLN A 356 2.35 12.94 -18.53
CA GLN A 356 3.11 13.23 -19.77
C GLN A 356 2.52 14.40 -20.59
N GLY A 357 2.07 15.45 -19.92
CA GLY A 357 1.45 16.60 -20.56
C GLY A 357 0.01 16.37 -21.05
N ILE A 358 -0.52 15.14 -20.99
CA ILE A 358 -1.89 14.79 -21.38
C ILE A 358 -2.82 15.00 -20.17
N PRO A 359 -4.00 15.65 -20.37
CA PRO A 359 -4.89 15.95 -19.25
C PRO A 359 -5.52 14.68 -18.65
N VAL A 360 -5.72 14.71 -17.32
CA VAL A 360 -6.57 13.75 -16.60
C VAL A 360 -7.94 14.39 -16.40
N VAL A 361 -8.95 13.84 -17.04
CA VAL A 361 -10.30 14.37 -17.03
C VAL A 361 -11.25 13.56 -16.15
N ARG A 362 -12.37 14.15 -15.78
CA ARG A 362 -13.44 13.47 -15.05
C ARG A 362 -14.21 12.53 -15.97
N PRO A 363 -14.84 11.46 -15.44
CA PRO A 363 -15.66 10.54 -16.25
C PRO A 363 -16.75 11.22 -17.11
N ASP A 364 -17.39 12.25 -16.58
CA ASP A 364 -18.48 12.97 -17.27
C ASP A 364 -18.01 13.80 -18.48
N ALA A 365 -16.72 14.11 -18.56
CA ALA A 365 -16.12 14.78 -19.72
C ALA A 365 -16.02 13.88 -20.97
N LEU A 366 -16.20 12.56 -20.83
CA LEU A 366 -16.08 11.61 -21.93
C LEU A 366 -17.19 11.70 -22.98
N LYS A 367 -18.26 12.43 -22.73
CA LYS A 367 -19.36 12.62 -23.68
C LYS A 367 -18.92 13.21 -25.01
N ASP A 368 -17.81 13.97 -25.01
CA ASP A 368 -17.25 14.63 -26.16
C ASP A 368 -16.09 13.85 -26.81
N HIS A 369 -15.82 12.63 -26.31
CA HIS A 369 -14.69 11.80 -26.72
C HIS A 369 -15.17 10.46 -27.31
N PRO A 370 -15.10 10.26 -28.64
CA PRO A 370 -15.57 9.02 -29.28
C PRO A 370 -14.54 7.89 -29.29
N GLU A 371 -13.31 8.15 -28.83
CA GLU A 371 -12.22 7.19 -28.88
C GLU A 371 -12.48 5.98 -27.98
N PRO A 372 -11.96 4.80 -28.29
CA PRO A 372 -12.07 3.64 -27.41
C PRO A 372 -11.39 3.87 -26.07
N ILE A 373 -11.94 3.27 -25.02
CA ILE A 373 -11.46 3.40 -23.66
C ILE A 373 -10.69 2.14 -23.27
N LEU A 374 -9.39 2.29 -23.03
CA LEU A 374 -8.52 1.27 -22.45
C LEU A 374 -8.60 1.37 -20.92
N ILE A 375 -9.13 0.33 -20.27
CA ILE A 375 -9.26 0.29 -18.81
C ILE A 375 -7.95 -0.24 -18.21
N SER A 376 -7.15 0.67 -17.63
CA SER A 376 -5.85 0.38 -17.04
C SER A 376 -5.95 0.16 -15.52
N SER A 377 -6.80 -0.80 -15.15
CA SER A 377 -6.97 -1.24 -13.76
C SER A 377 -7.25 -2.72 -13.74
N PHE A 378 -6.63 -3.47 -12.84
CA PHE A 378 -6.96 -4.88 -12.62
C PHE A 378 -8.18 -5.03 -11.70
N GLY A 379 -8.08 -4.54 -10.47
CA GLY A 379 -9.11 -4.73 -9.45
C GLY A 379 -10.46 -4.10 -9.78
N PHE A 380 -10.44 -2.92 -10.42
CA PHE A 380 -11.65 -2.14 -10.73
C PHE A 380 -12.09 -2.24 -12.19
N GLN A 381 -11.48 -3.11 -13.01
CA GLN A 381 -11.78 -3.18 -14.45
C GLN A 381 -13.26 -3.37 -14.72
N GLN A 382 -13.92 -4.29 -14.01
CA GLN A 382 -15.33 -4.60 -14.24
C GLN A 382 -16.26 -3.49 -13.71
N GLU A 383 -15.92 -2.89 -12.57
CA GLU A 383 -16.65 -1.76 -12.00
C GLU A 383 -16.61 -0.55 -12.95
N ILE A 384 -15.43 -0.22 -13.46
CA ILE A 384 -15.25 0.86 -14.44
C ILE A 384 -16.04 0.55 -15.72
N ALA A 385 -15.96 -0.68 -16.24
CA ALA A 385 -16.71 -1.07 -17.43
C ALA A 385 -18.23 -0.94 -17.22
N ASN A 386 -18.75 -1.27 -16.05
CA ASN A 386 -20.15 -1.10 -15.69
C ASN A 386 -20.50 0.40 -15.58
N GLN A 387 -19.69 1.20 -14.94
CA GLN A 387 -19.87 2.66 -14.87
C GLN A 387 -19.98 3.30 -16.25
N ILE A 388 -19.10 2.91 -17.20
CA ILE A 388 -19.15 3.42 -18.59
C ILE A 388 -20.48 3.05 -19.25
N ARG A 389 -20.97 1.82 -19.06
CA ARG A 389 -22.28 1.37 -19.59
C ARG A 389 -23.46 2.14 -18.98
N GLU A 390 -23.45 2.37 -17.67
CA GLU A 390 -24.46 3.16 -16.95
C GLU A 390 -24.51 4.61 -17.44
N MET A 391 -23.35 5.18 -17.76
CA MET A 391 -23.22 6.50 -18.36
C MET A 391 -23.71 6.54 -19.82
N LYS A 392 -24.04 5.38 -20.41
CA LYS A 392 -24.48 5.23 -21.82
C LYS A 392 -23.49 5.82 -22.82
N LEU A 393 -22.19 5.71 -22.54
CA LEU A 393 -21.14 6.13 -23.46
C LEU A 393 -21.01 5.12 -24.61
N PRO A 394 -20.88 5.60 -25.87
CA PRO A 394 -20.81 4.73 -27.04
C PRO A 394 -19.43 4.11 -27.28
N ASN A 395 -18.46 4.40 -26.42
CA ASN A 395 -17.07 4.02 -26.61
C ASN A 395 -16.85 2.51 -26.60
N ASP A 396 -16.06 1.99 -27.52
CA ASP A 396 -15.53 0.63 -27.44
C ASP A 396 -14.65 0.47 -26.20
N LEU A 397 -14.80 -0.65 -25.49
CA LEU A 397 -13.99 -0.94 -24.31
C LEU A 397 -12.84 -1.88 -24.65
N ILE A 398 -11.63 -1.52 -24.23
CA ILE A 398 -10.43 -2.33 -24.31
C ILE A 398 -10.13 -2.83 -22.89
N LEU A 399 -10.43 -4.10 -22.62
CA LEU A 399 -10.17 -4.74 -21.34
C LEU A 399 -8.79 -5.41 -21.36
N LEU A 400 -7.94 -5.06 -20.41
CA LEU A 400 -6.58 -5.59 -20.31
C LEU A 400 -6.53 -6.98 -19.66
N TYR A 401 -7.56 -7.36 -18.90
CA TYR A 401 -7.59 -8.57 -18.09
C TYR A 401 -8.84 -9.41 -18.33
N ASP A 402 -8.67 -10.75 -18.41
CA ASP A 402 -9.78 -11.70 -18.53
C ASP A 402 -10.19 -12.15 -17.12
N HIS A 403 -11.25 -11.57 -16.58
CA HIS A 403 -11.84 -12.01 -15.30
C HIS A 403 -12.70 -13.29 -15.42
N SER A 404 -12.97 -13.78 -16.64
CA SER A 404 -13.76 -14.98 -16.87
C SER A 404 -13.07 -16.30 -16.48
N ALA A 405 -11.73 -16.30 -16.38
CA ALA A 405 -10.96 -17.50 -16.04
C ALA A 405 -10.78 -17.77 -14.54
N ALA A 406 -11.20 -16.84 -13.67
CA ALA A 406 -11.04 -16.99 -12.21
C ALA A 406 -12.13 -17.84 -11.54
N GLY A 407 -13.16 -18.29 -12.28
CA GLY A 407 -14.32 -19.01 -11.74
C GLY A 407 -14.36 -20.52 -12.01
N SER A 408 -13.37 -21.10 -12.70
CA SER A 408 -13.49 -22.52 -13.16
C SER A 408 -12.48 -23.52 -12.59
N ALA A 409 -11.76 -23.16 -11.52
CA ALA A 409 -10.84 -24.09 -10.86
C ALA A 409 -11.25 -24.32 -9.42
N THR A 410 -12.44 -24.94 -9.21
CA THR A 410 -12.75 -25.83 -8.08
C THR A 410 -14.13 -26.45 -8.33
N LYS A 411 -14.16 -27.64 -8.83
CA LYS A 411 -15.18 -28.65 -8.55
C LYS A 411 -14.48 -29.80 -7.86
#